data_5b249ac684ceca3bc6dfbe74aa6a3f54
#
_entry.id   5b249ac684ceca3bc6dfbe74aa6a3f54
#
_cell.length_a   1.000
_cell.length_b   1.000
_cell.length_c   1.000
_cell.angle_alpha   90.00
_cell.angle_beta   90.00
_cell.angle_gamma   90.00
#
_symmetry.space_group_name_H-M   'P 1'
#
loop_
_entity.id
_entity.type
_entity.pdbx_description
1 polymer ?
#
loop_
_entity_poly.entity_id
_entity_poly.type
_entity_poly.pdbx_seq_one_letter_code
_entity_poly.pdbx_strand_id
1 'polypeptide(L)'
;MSKSRGNVINPDDVVLEYGADSLRLYEMFMGPLRESKQWSTSGIEGVHRFLARVWRLIIGPPLPNGTFQDGTATVNEKPTIDQYRCLHRTIEKVTEEIEGTRFNTGISAMMEFINIAYKWDRLPLSVIEPFVLLLSPYAPHMSEELWCRLGHTESLAYEPFPKADPAYLKDATLVLAVQINGKTRGTIEVEEGCSEEDAFRLASLDSKLSRFLDGITVRKRIYVPGKVLNVVVEAPKKANVVGQ
;
A
#
# COMPACT_ATOMS: atom_id res chain seq x y z
N MET A 1 11.34 3.99 34.24
CA MET A 1 10.17 3.37 34.91
C MET A 1 10.62 2.79 36.23
N SER A 2 9.81 2.89 37.27
CA SER A 2 10.14 2.33 38.60
C SER A 2 8.84 1.82 39.24
N LYS A 3 8.87 0.59 39.77
CA LYS A 3 7.74 0.00 40.49
C LYS A 3 7.27 0.87 41.67
N SER A 4 8.21 1.55 42.35
CA SER A 4 7.91 2.44 43.47
C SER A 4 7.16 3.72 43.08
N ARG A 5 7.15 4.08 41.78
CA ARG A 5 6.44 5.24 41.25
C ARG A 5 5.10 4.87 40.57
N GLY A 6 4.73 3.60 40.53
CA GLY A 6 3.48 3.12 39.95
C GLY A 6 3.37 3.37 38.42
N ASN A 7 4.50 3.62 37.74
CA ASN A 7 4.53 3.93 36.32
C ASN A 7 5.13 2.79 35.46
N VAL A 8 5.00 1.57 35.92
CA VAL A 8 5.41 0.35 35.20
C VAL A 8 4.17 -0.30 34.62
N ILE A 9 4.18 -0.58 33.32
CA ILE A 9 3.18 -1.42 32.67
C ILE A 9 3.71 -2.85 32.67
N ASN A 10 2.90 -3.77 33.19
CA ASN A 10 3.24 -5.18 33.20
C ASN A 10 2.87 -5.80 31.85
N PRO A 11 3.82 -6.40 31.12
CA PRO A 11 3.52 -7.07 29.84
C PRO A 11 2.46 -8.17 29.97
N ASP A 12 2.41 -8.88 31.09
CA ASP A 12 1.43 -9.95 31.31
C ASP A 12 -0.02 -9.42 31.30
N ASP A 13 -0.25 -8.24 31.90
CA ASP A 13 -1.56 -7.59 31.89
C ASP A 13 -1.97 -7.18 30.47
N VAL A 14 -1.00 -6.69 29.67
CA VAL A 14 -1.22 -6.32 28.26
C VAL A 14 -1.51 -7.55 27.42
N VAL A 15 -0.78 -8.65 27.63
CA VAL A 15 -1.03 -9.92 26.93
C VAL A 15 -2.41 -10.49 27.28
N LEU A 16 -2.82 -10.36 28.54
CA LEU A 16 -4.15 -10.80 28.97
C LEU A 16 -5.27 -10.00 28.32
N GLU A 17 -5.08 -8.68 28.14
CA GLU A 17 -6.10 -7.77 27.60
C GLU A 17 -6.13 -7.76 26.07
N TYR A 18 -4.97 -7.70 25.40
CA TYR A 18 -4.86 -7.48 23.94
C TYR A 18 -4.32 -8.69 23.17
N GLY A 19 -3.74 -9.68 23.87
CA GLY A 19 -3.06 -10.81 23.27
C GLY A 19 -1.58 -10.56 22.96
N ALA A 20 -0.81 -11.65 22.90
CA ALA A 20 0.64 -11.59 22.68
C ALA A 20 1.02 -10.98 21.31
N ASP A 21 0.27 -11.28 20.25
CA ASP A 21 0.51 -10.73 18.92
C ASP A 21 0.31 -9.21 18.89
N SER A 22 -0.67 -8.67 19.62
CA SER A 22 -0.89 -7.23 19.70
C SER A 22 0.25 -6.53 20.43
N LEU A 23 0.74 -7.09 21.53
CA LEU A 23 1.91 -6.54 22.24
C LEU A 23 3.15 -6.56 21.33
N ARG A 24 3.43 -7.71 20.71
CA ARG A 24 4.56 -7.88 19.79
C ARG A 24 4.50 -6.88 18.62
N LEU A 25 3.34 -6.77 17.98
CA LEU A 25 3.14 -5.85 16.87
C LEU A 25 3.28 -4.39 17.31
N TYR A 26 2.78 -4.05 18.50
CA TYR A 26 2.90 -2.70 19.06
C TYR A 26 4.36 -2.31 19.31
N GLU A 27 5.17 -3.19 19.91
CA GLU A 27 6.59 -2.94 20.16
C GLU A 27 7.35 -2.69 18.86
N MET A 28 7.02 -3.41 17.79
CA MET A 28 7.60 -3.21 16.46
C MET A 28 7.06 -1.97 15.74
N PHE A 29 5.84 -1.54 16.05
CA PHE A 29 5.17 -0.43 15.37
C PHE A 29 5.51 0.94 15.94
N MET A 30 5.88 1.04 17.22
CA MET A 30 6.12 2.32 17.92
C MET A 30 7.17 3.23 17.25
N GLY A 31 7.97 2.72 16.30
CA GLY A 31 8.97 3.47 15.56
C GLY A 31 10.34 2.78 15.54
N PRO A 32 11.38 3.47 15.08
CA PRO A 32 12.71 2.88 14.96
C PRO A 32 13.20 2.26 16.28
N LEU A 33 13.74 1.05 16.22
CA LEU A 33 14.18 0.29 17.40
C LEU A 33 15.25 0.99 18.25
N ARG A 34 15.97 1.96 17.67
CA ARG A 34 17.06 2.70 18.32
C ARG A 34 16.56 3.83 19.20
N GLU A 35 15.29 4.19 19.11
CA GLU A 35 14.73 5.31 19.87
C GLU A 35 13.97 4.82 21.10
N SER A 36 14.12 5.53 22.23
CA SER A 36 13.27 5.26 23.39
C SER A 36 11.85 5.75 23.13
N LYS A 37 10.87 4.93 23.47
CA LYS A 37 9.44 5.21 23.23
C LYS A 37 8.69 5.25 24.55
N GLN A 38 7.70 6.11 24.61
CA GLN A 38 6.75 6.12 25.72
C GLN A 38 5.59 5.19 25.40
N TRP A 39 5.09 4.48 26.41
CA TRP A 39 3.90 3.66 26.26
C TRP A 39 2.70 4.51 25.85
N SER A 40 1.91 3.99 24.92
CA SER A 40 0.66 4.59 24.46
C SER A 40 -0.43 3.52 24.35
N THR A 41 -1.42 3.59 25.20
CA THR A 41 -2.57 2.67 25.16
C THR A 41 -3.34 2.81 23.83
N SER A 42 -3.49 4.02 23.31
CA SER A 42 -4.12 4.23 22.00
C SER A 42 -3.33 3.59 20.85
N GLY A 43 -2.00 3.47 21.00
CA GLY A 43 -1.14 2.82 20.02
C GLY A 43 -1.37 1.31 19.95
N ILE A 44 -1.45 0.63 21.10
CA ILE A 44 -1.73 -0.81 21.13
C ILE A 44 -3.16 -1.13 20.64
N GLU A 45 -4.15 -0.32 21.00
CA GLU A 45 -5.50 -0.44 20.46
C GLU A 45 -5.52 -0.31 18.93
N GLY A 46 -4.66 0.56 18.36
CA GLY A 46 -4.51 0.73 16.92
C GLY A 46 -4.06 -0.53 16.22
N VAL A 47 -3.00 -1.17 16.71
CA VAL A 47 -2.49 -2.42 16.14
C VAL A 47 -3.41 -3.61 16.42
N HIS A 48 -4.06 -3.65 17.57
CA HIS A 48 -5.08 -4.65 17.87
C HIS A 48 -6.26 -4.58 16.90
N ARG A 49 -6.75 -3.36 16.60
CA ARG A 49 -7.78 -3.16 15.56
C ARG A 49 -7.32 -3.58 14.16
N PHE A 50 -6.03 -3.38 13.84
CA PHE A 50 -5.48 -3.87 12.58
C PHE A 50 -5.55 -5.40 12.50
N LEU A 51 -5.11 -6.12 13.53
CA LEU A 51 -5.20 -7.58 13.58
C LEU A 51 -6.66 -8.06 13.49
N ALA A 52 -7.57 -7.42 14.20
CA ALA A 52 -9.00 -7.73 14.11
C ALA A 52 -9.60 -7.47 12.71
N ARG A 53 -9.05 -6.50 11.96
CA ARG A 53 -9.45 -6.26 10.58
C ARG A 53 -8.90 -7.34 9.64
N VAL A 54 -7.65 -7.76 9.82
CA VAL A 54 -7.08 -8.90 9.06
C VAL A 54 -7.94 -10.14 9.26
N TRP A 55 -8.25 -10.47 10.52
CA TRP A 55 -9.11 -11.60 10.84
C TRP A 55 -10.47 -11.52 10.14
N ARG A 56 -11.18 -10.40 10.28
CA ARG A 56 -12.50 -10.20 9.66
C ARG A 56 -12.46 -10.20 8.13
N LEU A 57 -11.38 -9.76 7.53
CA LEU A 57 -11.23 -9.82 6.07
C LEU A 57 -11.15 -11.28 5.59
N ILE A 58 -10.36 -12.11 6.28
CA ILE A 58 -10.06 -13.49 5.85
C ILE A 58 -11.17 -14.46 6.29
N ILE A 59 -11.63 -14.36 7.53
CA ILE A 59 -12.63 -15.28 8.10
C ILE A 59 -14.06 -14.79 7.87
N GLY A 60 -14.26 -13.48 7.80
CA GLY A 60 -15.57 -12.84 7.75
C GLY A 60 -15.97 -12.20 9.06
N PRO A 61 -17.15 -11.55 9.09
CA PRO A 61 -17.66 -10.93 10.31
C PRO A 61 -18.09 -11.97 11.34
N PRO A 62 -18.12 -11.61 12.62
CA PRO A 62 -18.63 -12.51 13.66
C PRO A 62 -20.11 -12.82 13.42
N LEU A 63 -20.49 -14.04 13.73
CA LEU A 63 -21.89 -14.49 13.75
C LEU A 63 -22.68 -13.78 14.87
N PRO A 64 -24.03 -13.81 14.83
CA PRO A 64 -24.87 -13.15 15.85
C PRO A 64 -24.61 -13.61 17.30
N ASN A 65 -24.08 -14.81 17.49
CA ASN A 65 -23.68 -15.35 18.79
C ASN A 65 -22.25 -14.93 19.22
N GLY A 66 -21.57 -14.10 18.44
CA GLY A 66 -20.21 -13.63 18.70
C GLY A 66 -19.09 -14.59 18.27
N THR A 67 -19.42 -15.78 17.77
CA THR A 67 -18.43 -16.71 17.20
C THR A 67 -18.13 -16.37 15.73
N PHE A 68 -17.10 -17.00 15.16
CA PHE A 68 -16.80 -16.90 13.72
C PHE A 68 -17.18 -18.20 13.01
N GLN A 69 -17.41 -18.11 11.71
CA GLN A 69 -17.62 -19.30 10.88
C GLN A 69 -16.37 -20.18 10.80
N ASP A 70 -16.54 -21.48 10.51
CA ASP A 70 -15.41 -22.43 10.38
C ASP A 70 -14.71 -22.34 9.02
N GLY A 71 -15.10 -21.50 8.13
CA GLY A 71 -14.46 -21.32 6.82
C GLY A 71 -13.75 -19.98 6.73
N THR A 72 -13.34 -19.67 5.51
CA THR A 72 -12.76 -18.38 5.14
C THR A 72 -13.63 -17.67 4.11
N ALA A 73 -13.47 -16.34 4.00
CA ALA A 73 -14.08 -15.54 2.95
C ALA A 73 -13.29 -15.60 1.63
N THR A 74 -12.22 -16.39 1.57
CA THR A 74 -11.37 -16.52 0.38
C THR A 74 -12.05 -17.37 -0.69
N VAL A 75 -11.66 -17.12 -1.94
CA VAL A 75 -12.16 -17.85 -3.12
C VAL A 75 -10.98 -18.44 -3.91
N ASN A 76 -11.16 -19.62 -4.46
CA ASN A 76 -10.16 -20.23 -5.33
C ASN A 76 -10.35 -19.76 -6.78
N GLU A 77 -10.17 -18.47 -7.00
CA GLU A 77 -10.26 -17.82 -8.31
C GLU A 77 -8.92 -17.17 -8.67
N LYS A 78 -8.68 -16.99 -9.96
CA LYS A 78 -7.47 -16.30 -10.43
C LYS A 78 -7.55 -14.82 -10.05
N PRO A 79 -6.54 -14.28 -9.37
CA PRO A 79 -6.47 -12.85 -9.06
C PRO A 79 -6.42 -11.97 -10.31
N THR A 80 -6.91 -10.75 -10.18
CA THR A 80 -6.69 -9.71 -11.17
C THR A 80 -5.22 -9.26 -11.17
N ILE A 81 -4.81 -8.61 -12.26
CA ILE A 81 -3.45 -8.06 -12.34
C ILE A 81 -3.17 -7.04 -11.23
N ASP A 82 -4.18 -6.25 -10.83
CA ASP A 82 -4.03 -5.25 -9.78
C ASP A 82 -3.94 -5.87 -8.38
N GLN A 83 -4.62 -6.99 -8.14
CA GLN A 83 -4.48 -7.76 -6.91
C GLN A 83 -3.07 -8.36 -6.79
N TYR A 84 -2.53 -8.92 -7.88
CA TYR A 84 -1.15 -9.41 -7.92
C TYR A 84 -0.14 -8.27 -7.72
N ARG A 85 -0.30 -7.15 -8.39
CA ARG A 85 0.56 -5.97 -8.19
C ARG A 85 0.54 -5.49 -6.75
N CYS A 86 -0.64 -5.37 -6.15
CA CYS A 86 -0.79 -4.99 -4.75
C CYS A 86 -0.03 -5.96 -3.83
N LEU A 87 -0.21 -7.27 -4.02
CA LEU A 87 0.50 -8.30 -3.26
C LEU A 87 2.02 -8.18 -3.43
N HIS A 88 2.52 -8.19 -4.66
CA HIS A 88 3.97 -8.25 -4.91
C HIS A 88 4.70 -7.00 -4.45
N ARG A 89 4.10 -5.81 -4.57
CA ARG A 89 4.61 -4.57 -3.97
C ARG A 89 4.66 -4.65 -2.44
N THR A 90 3.64 -5.26 -1.83
CA THR A 90 3.63 -5.47 -0.38
C THR A 90 4.72 -6.45 0.04
N ILE A 91 4.92 -7.55 -0.70
CA ILE A 91 6.00 -8.51 -0.46
C ILE A 91 7.36 -7.81 -0.53
N GLU A 92 7.64 -7.09 -1.63
CA GLU A 92 8.89 -6.35 -1.80
C GLU A 92 9.12 -5.39 -0.65
N LYS A 93 8.12 -4.55 -0.36
CA LYS A 93 8.22 -3.54 0.71
C LYS A 93 8.45 -4.15 2.08
N VAL A 94 7.67 -5.17 2.46
CA VAL A 94 7.81 -5.82 3.78
C VAL A 94 9.16 -6.52 3.89
N THR A 95 9.63 -7.19 2.83
CA THR A 95 10.96 -7.84 2.81
C THR A 95 12.08 -6.82 3.03
N GLU A 96 12.08 -5.73 2.26
CA GLU A 96 13.06 -4.64 2.39
C GLU A 96 13.06 -4.04 3.80
N GLU A 97 11.88 -3.86 4.39
CA GLU A 97 11.74 -3.26 5.71
C GLU A 97 12.17 -4.19 6.85
N ILE A 98 11.95 -5.50 6.71
CA ILE A 98 12.47 -6.51 7.64
C ILE A 98 14.00 -6.56 7.58
N GLU A 99 14.59 -6.64 6.37
CA GLU A 99 16.03 -6.63 6.18
C GLU A 99 16.69 -5.36 6.71
N GLY A 100 16.01 -4.22 6.53
CA GLY A 100 16.44 -2.92 7.06
C GLY A 100 16.16 -2.70 8.55
N THR A 101 15.53 -3.66 9.26
CA THR A 101 15.07 -3.52 10.66
C THR A 101 14.14 -2.32 10.89
N ARG A 102 13.37 -1.94 9.86
CA ARG A 102 12.36 -0.89 9.89
C ARG A 102 10.95 -1.49 10.01
N PHE A 103 10.72 -2.27 11.05
CA PHE A 103 9.49 -3.06 11.22
C PHE A 103 8.21 -2.23 11.22
N ASN A 104 8.24 -1.01 11.74
CA ASN A 104 7.10 -0.08 11.72
C ASN A 104 6.63 0.24 10.29
N THR A 105 7.56 0.39 9.35
CA THR A 105 7.22 0.67 7.95
C THR A 105 6.67 -0.59 7.25
N GLY A 106 7.20 -1.77 7.58
CA GLY A 106 6.64 -3.04 7.12
C GLY A 106 5.20 -3.26 7.58
N ILE A 107 4.90 -2.94 8.86
CA ILE A 107 3.53 -2.99 9.39
C ILE A 107 2.61 -2.01 8.65
N SER A 108 3.08 -0.80 8.38
CA SER A 108 2.32 0.20 7.62
C SER A 108 1.98 -0.31 6.21
N ALA A 109 2.93 -0.96 5.52
CA ALA A 109 2.69 -1.55 4.21
C ALA A 109 1.61 -2.65 4.25
N MET A 110 1.61 -3.49 5.29
CA MET A 110 0.55 -4.48 5.50
C MET A 110 -0.80 -3.84 5.82
N MET A 111 -0.83 -2.73 6.55
CA MET A 111 -2.07 -1.97 6.79
C MET A 111 -2.63 -1.38 5.49
N GLU A 112 -1.78 -0.87 4.62
CA GLU A 112 -2.17 -0.38 3.29
C GLU A 112 -2.74 -1.51 2.43
N PHE A 113 -2.09 -2.67 2.39
CA PHE A 113 -2.62 -3.85 1.71
C PHE A 113 -4.04 -4.19 2.18
N ILE A 114 -4.27 -4.27 3.49
CA ILE A 114 -5.60 -4.56 4.05
C ILE A 114 -6.62 -3.50 3.66
N ASN A 115 -6.24 -2.21 3.66
CA ASN A 115 -7.13 -1.12 3.23
C ASN A 115 -7.56 -1.25 1.77
N ILE A 116 -6.67 -1.75 0.90
CA ILE A 116 -6.95 -2.00 -0.51
C ILE A 116 -7.80 -3.27 -0.66
N ALA A 117 -7.43 -4.35 0.04
CA ALA A 117 -8.11 -5.64 -0.05
C ALA A 117 -9.58 -5.59 0.42
N TYR A 118 -9.91 -4.70 1.37
CA TYR A 118 -11.31 -4.44 1.77
C TYR A 118 -12.19 -3.85 0.65
N LYS A 119 -11.60 -3.36 -0.42
CA LYS A 119 -12.34 -2.82 -1.58
C LYS A 119 -12.53 -3.84 -2.70
N TRP A 120 -11.96 -5.04 -2.55
CA TRP A 120 -12.08 -6.08 -3.54
C TRP A 120 -13.42 -6.82 -3.41
N ASP A 121 -14.05 -7.09 -4.53
CA ASP A 121 -15.29 -7.89 -4.58
C ASP A 121 -15.03 -9.35 -4.22
N ARG A 122 -13.84 -9.86 -4.53
CA ARG A 122 -13.39 -11.24 -4.29
C ARG A 122 -12.01 -11.23 -3.64
N LEU A 123 -11.80 -12.18 -2.71
CA LEU A 123 -10.56 -12.34 -1.98
C LEU A 123 -9.86 -13.64 -2.43
N PRO A 124 -8.96 -13.58 -3.43
CA PRO A 124 -8.33 -14.79 -3.96
C PRO A 124 -7.40 -15.43 -2.93
N LEU A 125 -7.54 -16.75 -2.74
CA LEU A 125 -6.72 -17.54 -1.81
C LEU A 125 -5.22 -17.36 -2.10
N SER A 126 -4.82 -17.43 -3.37
CA SER A 126 -3.42 -17.29 -3.81
C SER A 126 -2.81 -15.89 -3.57
N VAL A 127 -3.60 -14.89 -3.17
CA VAL A 127 -3.13 -13.58 -2.72
C VAL A 127 -3.07 -13.52 -1.19
N ILE A 128 -3.97 -14.21 -0.51
CA ILE A 128 -4.07 -14.18 0.95
C ILE A 128 -3.04 -15.07 1.63
N GLU A 129 -2.77 -16.26 1.09
CA GLU A 129 -1.73 -17.15 1.65
C GLU A 129 -0.36 -16.46 1.78
N PRO A 130 0.20 -15.83 0.71
CA PRO A 130 1.45 -15.10 0.84
C PRO A 130 1.35 -13.91 1.82
N PHE A 131 0.20 -13.24 1.92
CA PHE A 131 0.03 -12.17 2.90
C PHE A 131 0.08 -12.69 4.35
N VAL A 132 -0.52 -13.87 4.62
CA VAL A 132 -0.45 -14.50 5.95
C VAL A 132 0.99 -14.86 6.30
N LEU A 133 1.77 -15.34 5.32
CA LEU A 133 3.21 -15.59 5.51
C LEU A 133 4.00 -14.30 5.79
N LEU A 134 3.66 -13.16 5.15
CA LEU A 134 4.26 -11.86 5.48
C LEU A 134 3.93 -11.38 6.91
N LEU A 135 2.74 -11.70 7.39
CA LEU A 135 2.28 -11.31 8.71
C LEU A 135 2.94 -12.15 9.82
N SER A 136 3.34 -13.39 9.51
CA SER A 136 3.77 -14.37 10.51
C SER A 136 4.95 -13.92 11.40
N PRO A 137 5.98 -13.20 10.93
CA PRO A 137 7.04 -12.71 11.80
C PRO A 137 6.56 -11.68 12.83
N TYR A 138 5.45 -11.01 12.54
CA TYR A 138 4.88 -9.94 13.34
C TYR A 138 3.80 -10.44 14.30
N ALA A 139 2.92 -11.34 13.86
CA ALA A 139 1.79 -11.87 14.59
C ALA A 139 1.68 -13.40 14.40
N PRO A 140 2.61 -14.19 14.97
CA PRO A 140 2.74 -15.62 14.68
C PRO A 140 1.52 -16.44 15.07
N HIS A 141 0.89 -16.18 16.23
CA HIS A 141 -0.26 -16.97 16.68
C HIS A 141 -1.46 -16.81 15.76
N MET A 142 -1.77 -15.57 15.38
CA MET A 142 -2.88 -15.30 14.47
C MET A 142 -2.61 -15.85 13.07
N SER A 143 -1.36 -15.76 12.61
CA SER A 143 -0.97 -16.26 11.30
C SER A 143 -1.06 -17.78 11.22
N GLU A 144 -0.65 -18.51 12.25
CA GLU A 144 -0.82 -19.98 12.34
C GLU A 144 -2.30 -20.37 12.31
N GLU A 145 -3.14 -19.71 13.08
CA GLU A 145 -4.58 -20.00 13.08
C GLU A 145 -5.21 -19.71 11.72
N LEU A 146 -4.85 -18.57 11.08
CA LEU A 146 -5.33 -18.26 9.74
C LEU A 146 -4.84 -19.28 8.72
N TRP A 147 -3.60 -19.73 8.81
CA TRP A 147 -3.00 -20.73 7.94
C TRP A 147 -3.74 -22.07 8.01
N CYS A 148 -4.03 -22.51 9.25
CA CYS A 148 -4.84 -23.70 9.47
C CYS A 148 -6.25 -23.56 8.88
N ARG A 149 -6.92 -22.40 9.04
CA ARG A 149 -8.25 -22.15 8.49
C ARG A 149 -8.29 -22.03 6.97
N LEU A 150 -7.18 -21.66 6.36
CA LEU A 150 -7.01 -21.68 4.91
C LEU A 150 -6.88 -23.10 4.34
N GLY A 151 -6.78 -24.13 5.20
CA GLY A 151 -6.79 -25.55 4.83
C GLY A 151 -5.43 -26.24 4.94
N HIS A 152 -4.43 -25.59 5.48
CA HIS A 152 -3.11 -26.19 5.68
C HIS A 152 -3.03 -26.96 6.98
N THR A 153 -2.36 -28.12 6.96
CA THR A 153 -2.21 -29.01 8.11
C THR A 153 -0.86 -28.88 8.78
N GLU A 154 0.14 -28.40 8.07
CA GLU A 154 1.50 -28.19 8.57
C GLU A 154 1.67 -26.72 9.03
N SER A 155 2.59 -26.50 9.94
CA SER A 155 2.87 -25.13 10.44
C SER A 155 3.45 -24.25 9.33
N LEU A 156 2.96 -23.03 9.26
CA LEU A 156 3.46 -22.00 8.33
C LEU A 156 4.94 -21.64 8.60
N ALA A 157 5.48 -21.98 9.77
CA ALA A 157 6.87 -21.70 10.11
C ALA A 157 7.87 -22.46 9.22
N TYR A 158 7.44 -23.52 8.54
CA TYR A 158 8.26 -24.28 7.59
C TYR A 158 8.09 -23.82 6.14
N GLU A 159 7.16 -22.91 5.89
CA GLU A 159 6.94 -22.38 4.56
C GLU A 159 8.00 -21.32 4.18
N PRO A 160 8.40 -21.28 2.90
CA PRO A 160 9.34 -20.26 2.45
C PRO A 160 8.72 -18.87 2.53
N PHE A 161 9.52 -17.90 2.97
CA PHE A 161 9.06 -16.50 2.96
C PHE A 161 8.75 -16.05 1.53
N PRO A 162 7.64 -15.33 1.30
CA PRO A 162 7.20 -14.94 -0.04
C PRO A 162 8.24 -14.10 -0.77
N LYS A 163 8.37 -14.31 -2.07
CA LYS A 163 9.25 -13.52 -2.94
C LYS A 163 8.45 -12.71 -3.93
N ALA A 164 8.81 -11.44 -4.07
CA ALA A 164 8.19 -10.58 -5.07
C ALA A 164 8.59 -11.03 -6.48
N ASP A 165 7.61 -11.09 -7.39
CA ASP A 165 7.85 -11.31 -8.81
C ASP A 165 8.04 -9.94 -9.49
N PRO A 166 9.21 -9.65 -10.09
CA PRO A 166 9.50 -8.39 -10.77
C PRO A 166 8.50 -8.04 -11.87
N ALA A 167 7.81 -9.03 -12.44
CA ALA A 167 6.80 -8.81 -13.47
C ALA A 167 5.61 -7.97 -12.96
N TYR A 168 5.31 -8.05 -11.66
CA TYR A 168 4.21 -7.31 -11.04
C TYR A 168 4.65 -6.02 -10.32
N LEU A 169 5.94 -5.76 -10.22
CA LEU A 169 6.48 -4.57 -9.56
C LEU A 169 6.52 -3.34 -10.48
N LYS A 170 6.56 -3.58 -11.79
CA LYS A 170 6.57 -2.49 -12.77
C LYS A 170 5.24 -1.75 -12.72
N ASP A 171 5.30 -0.44 -12.50
CA ASP A 171 4.14 0.41 -12.67
C ASP A 171 3.76 0.43 -14.15
N ALA A 172 2.55 -0.02 -14.44
CA ALA A 172 2.05 0.03 -15.81
C ALA A 172 1.79 1.48 -16.24
N THR A 173 1.46 2.34 -15.27
CA THR A 173 1.19 3.76 -15.53
C THR A 173 1.67 4.65 -14.38
N LEU A 174 2.29 5.77 -14.74
CA LEU A 174 2.66 6.86 -13.85
C LEU A 174 1.78 8.06 -14.13
N VAL A 175 1.34 8.76 -13.10
CA VAL A 175 0.63 10.03 -13.27
C VAL A 175 1.64 11.15 -13.45
N LEU A 176 1.70 11.70 -14.67
CA LEU A 176 2.61 12.77 -15.04
C LEU A 176 1.88 14.11 -15.01
N ALA A 177 2.40 15.07 -14.24
CA ALA A 177 1.87 16.43 -14.26
C ALA A 177 2.21 17.13 -15.59
N VAL A 178 1.21 17.75 -16.22
CA VAL A 178 1.41 18.54 -17.45
C VAL A 178 1.32 20.02 -17.14
N GLN A 179 2.39 20.73 -17.44
CA GLN A 179 2.50 22.18 -17.28
C GLN A 179 2.55 22.88 -18.62
N ILE A 180 1.92 24.03 -18.71
CA ILE A 180 2.02 24.93 -19.84
C ILE A 180 2.59 26.26 -19.32
N ASN A 181 3.75 26.65 -19.86
CA ASN A 181 4.51 27.82 -19.39
C ASN A 181 4.68 27.82 -17.85
N GLY A 182 5.02 26.65 -17.25
CA GLY A 182 5.28 26.48 -15.83
C GLY A 182 4.03 26.38 -14.93
N LYS A 183 2.82 26.49 -15.48
CA LYS A 183 1.57 26.32 -14.73
C LYS A 183 0.97 24.95 -14.99
N THR A 184 0.73 24.16 -13.95
CA THR A 184 0.05 22.86 -14.07
C THR A 184 -1.36 23.04 -14.60
N ARG A 185 -1.69 22.32 -15.69
CA ARG A 185 -2.98 22.37 -16.38
C ARG A 185 -3.77 21.08 -16.28
N GLY A 186 -3.11 19.99 -15.96
CA GLY A 186 -3.71 18.67 -15.78
C GLY A 186 -2.65 17.61 -15.51
N THR A 187 -3.09 16.37 -15.57
CA THR A 187 -2.25 15.18 -15.44
C THR A 187 -2.60 14.20 -16.54
N ILE A 188 -1.63 13.42 -17.00
CA ILE A 188 -1.81 12.29 -17.91
C ILE A 188 -1.26 11.02 -17.26
N GLU A 189 -1.82 9.87 -17.61
CA GLU A 189 -1.25 8.57 -17.27
C GLU A 189 -0.29 8.15 -18.38
N VAL A 190 0.93 7.81 -18.01
CA VAL A 190 1.99 7.36 -18.92
C VAL A 190 2.59 6.06 -18.42
N GLU A 191 3.08 5.22 -19.30
CA GLU A 191 3.86 4.05 -18.93
C GLU A 191 5.20 4.46 -18.29
N GLU A 192 5.71 3.64 -17.36
CA GLU A 192 7.04 3.84 -16.80
C GLU A 192 8.09 3.74 -17.92
N GLY A 193 8.98 4.72 -18.01
CA GLY A 193 9.94 4.83 -19.11
C GLY A 193 9.38 5.46 -20.38
N CYS A 194 8.16 6.02 -20.33
CA CYS A 194 7.57 6.77 -21.43
C CYS A 194 8.55 7.84 -21.95
N SER A 195 8.66 7.96 -23.28
CA SER A 195 9.48 8.99 -23.90
C SER A 195 8.83 10.38 -23.79
N GLU A 196 9.63 11.45 -23.94
CA GLU A 196 9.11 12.82 -24.02
C GLU A 196 8.07 12.98 -25.14
N GLU A 197 8.32 12.32 -26.29
CA GLU A 197 7.43 12.39 -27.45
C GLU A 197 6.09 11.72 -27.19
N ASP A 198 6.10 10.53 -26.57
CA ASP A 198 4.87 9.82 -26.23
C ASP A 198 4.08 10.55 -25.15
N ALA A 199 4.76 11.08 -24.12
CA ALA A 199 4.11 11.91 -23.10
C ALA A 199 3.47 13.17 -23.70
N PHE A 200 4.14 13.82 -24.64
CA PHE A 200 3.60 14.99 -25.35
C PHE A 200 2.41 14.60 -26.22
N ARG A 201 2.49 13.48 -26.94
CA ARG A 201 1.38 12.95 -27.75
C ARG A 201 0.15 12.67 -26.90
N LEU A 202 0.32 12.00 -25.78
CA LEU A 202 -0.78 11.71 -24.83
C LEU A 202 -1.39 13.00 -24.25
N ALA A 203 -0.56 13.97 -23.88
CA ALA A 203 -1.03 15.28 -23.44
C ALA A 203 -1.83 16.03 -24.50
N SER A 204 -1.45 15.89 -25.78
CA SER A 204 -2.15 16.52 -26.90
C SER A 204 -3.49 15.86 -27.23
N LEU A 205 -3.65 14.58 -26.88
CA LEU A 205 -4.90 13.84 -27.08
C LEU A 205 -5.88 14.02 -25.91
N ASP A 206 -5.42 14.48 -24.75
CA ASP A 206 -6.28 14.72 -23.60
C ASP A 206 -7.24 15.89 -23.83
N SER A 207 -8.52 15.68 -23.63
CA SER A 207 -9.59 16.65 -23.93
C SER A 207 -9.50 17.97 -23.14
N LYS A 208 -8.83 17.96 -21.97
CA LYS A 208 -8.64 19.16 -21.15
C LYS A 208 -7.36 19.90 -21.50
N LEU A 209 -6.34 19.17 -21.96
CA LEU A 209 -5.01 19.70 -22.25
C LEU A 209 -4.86 20.15 -23.71
N SER A 210 -5.53 19.50 -24.67
CA SER A 210 -5.50 19.81 -26.09
C SER A 210 -5.80 21.29 -26.36
N ARG A 211 -6.78 21.87 -25.68
CA ARG A 211 -7.14 23.30 -25.81
C ARG A 211 -5.99 24.29 -25.55
N PHE A 212 -4.93 23.85 -24.88
CA PHE A 212 -3.73 24.64 -24.58
C PHE A 212 -2.58 24.35 -25.55
N LEU A 213 -2.74 23.35 -26.41
CA LEU A 213 -1.70 22.86 -27.31
C LEU A 213 -2.12 22.99 -28.78
N ASP A 214 -3.42 22.92 -29.09
CA ASP A 214 -3.94 22.95 -30.44
C ASP A 214 -3.69 24.34 -31.11
N GLY A 215 -3.06 24.31 -32.27
CA GLY A 215 -2.79 25.50 -33.04
C GLY A 215 -1.73 26.45 -32.45
N ILE A 216 -1.01 26.04 -31.43
CA ILE A 216 -0.01 26.86 -30.74
C ILE A 216 1.40 26.38 -31.07
N THR A 217 2.31 27.30 -31.37
CA THR A 217 3.72 26.97 -31.62
C THR A 217 4.43 26.61 -30.32
N VAL A 218 4.89 25.33 -30.21
CA VAL A 218 5.70 24.87 -29.10
C VAL A 218 7.13 25.32 -29.29
N ARG A 219 7.68 26.09 -28.32
CA ARG A 219 9.08 26.55 -28.33
C ARG A 219 10.02 25.52 -27.71
N LYS A 220 9.63 24.94 -26.63
CA LYS A 220 10.47 23.99 -25.88
C LYS A 220 9.61 23.04 -25.08
N ARG A 221 10.07 21.80 -24.91
CA ARG A 221 9.56 20.82 -23.98
C ARG A 221 10.60 20.57 -22.92
N ILE A 222 10.18 20.43 -21.68
CA ILE A 222 11.02 20.07 -20.56
C ILE A 222 10.36 18.86 -19.91
N TYR A 223 10.99 17.72 -20.06
CA TYR A 223 10.48 16.45 -19.57
C TYR A 223 11.34 15.92 -18.42
N VAL A 224 10.72 15.64 -17.30
CA VAL A 224 11.34 14.95 -16.16
C VAL A 224 10.59 13.63 -16.01
N PRO A 225 11.23 12.50 -16.34
CA PRO A 225 10.60 11.18 -16.29
C PRO A 225 9.89 10.93 -14.94
N GLY A 226 8.64 10.45 -15.02
CA GLY A 226 7.83 10.14 -13.84
C GLY A 226 7.37 11.33 -12.99
N LYS A 227 7.68 12.58 -13.37
CA LYS A 227 7.34 13.76 -12.57
C LYS A 227 6.52 14.81 -13.35
N VAL A 228 7.08 15.36 -14.41
CA VAL A 228 6.46 16.49 -15.10
C VAL A 228 6.83 16.59 -16.59
N LEU A 229 5.86 16.95 -17.40
CA LEU A 229 6.04 17.46 -18.75
C LEU A 229 5.65 18.93 -18.76
N ASN A 230 6.63 19.84 -18.95
CA ASN A 230 6.36 21.27 -19.10
C ASN A 230 6.54 21.68 -20.58
N VAL A 231 5.46 22.13 -21.18
CA VAL A 231 5.43 22.62 -22.57
C VAL A 231 5.46 24.13 -22.56
N VAL A 232 6.53 24.70 -23.12
CA VAL A 232 6.67 26.14 -23.29
C VAL A 232 6.13 26.51 -24.64
N VAL A 233 5.06 27.29 -24.67
CA VAL A 233 4.35 27.71 -25.88
C VAL A 233 4.49 29.23 -26.10
N GLU A 234 4.42 29.67 -27.37
CA GLU A 234 4.35 31.09 -27.68
C GLU A 234 2.98 31.66 -27.31
N ALA A 235 2.97 32.88 -26.76
CA ALA A 235 1.72 33.59 -26.58
C ALA A 235 1.05 33.82 -27.95
N PRO A 236 -0.27 33.60 -28.10
CA PRO A 236 -0.94 33.90 -29.36
C PRO A 236 -0.67 35.37 -29.73
N LYS A 237 -0.16 35.60 -30.96
CA LYS A 237 -0.01 36.96 -31.48
C LYS A 237 -1.38 37.61 -31.40
N LYS A 238 -1.51 38.68 -30.64
CA LYS A 238 -2.70 39.53 -30.69
C LYS A 238 -2.86 39.98 -32.14
N ALA A 239 -3.93 39.57 -32.79
CA ALA A 239 -4.29 40.13 -34.09
C ALA A 239 -4.40 41.66 -33.92
N ASN A 240 -3.51 42.41 -34.53
CA ASN A 240 -3.66 43.86 -34.66
C ASN A 240 -4.97 44.08 -35.44
N VAL A 241 -6.03 44.46 -34.75
CA VAL A 241 -7.18 45.07 -35.40
C VAL A 241 -6.69 46.43 -35.92
N VAL A 242 -6.33 46.46 -37.20
CA VAL A 242 -6.12 47.71 -37.91
C VAL A 242 -7.51 48.32 -38.06
N GLY A 243 -7.78 49.34 -37.25
CA GLY A 243 -8.95 50.20 -37.41
C GLY A 243 -8.86 50.99 -38.72
N GLN A 244 -9.91 50.91 -39.50
CA GLN A 244 -10.29 51.96 -40.45
C GLN A 244 -11.48 52.71 -39.87
#